data_3a82db4717267c9ad602a88dadaa8135
#
_entry.id   3a82db4717267c9ad602a88dadaa8135
#
_cell.length_a   1.000
_cell.length_b   1.000
_cell.length_c   1.000
_cell.angle_alpha   90.00
_cell.angle_beta   90.00
_cell.angle_gamma   90.00
#
_symmetry.space_group_name_H-M   'P 1'
#
loop_
_entity.id
_entity.type
_entity.pdbx_description
1 polymer ?
#
loop_
_entity_poly.entity_id
_entity_poly.type
_entity_poly.pdbx_seq_one_letter_code
_entity_poly.pdbx_strand_id
1 'polypeptide(L)'
;MVSWDRDPGKNEKVSSPIHGDEADDAARWWRAYQLAEKDRADELRGLAAAGDDHARRQLASWLSDRAYTGSMADPTKLGEAIEVIRPLADAGDDVAELWLARWLAECDRIEDLRERAGRGSHHAARELPRLLADHDLLDELRDRVSASGDEYALRELARRLIERDMATELRELFESADDDQRQLILDSTVGASPEWPHAVRVLADFGHKGSRRLLAGRHAGEGRVDELRHRAARVTIYNCRLSPTTITVE
;
A
#
# COMPACT_ATOMS: atom_id res chain seq x y z
N MET A 1 -29.95 -45.92 -0.72
CA MET A 1 -29.71 -46.44 -2.06
C MET A 1 -30.43 -45.50 -3.01
N VAL A 2 -29.77 -44.45 -3.51
CA VAL A 2 -30.32 -43.45 -4.44
C VAL A 2 -29.60 -43.63 -5.76
N SER A 3 -30.38 -44.13 -6.74
CA SER A 3 -29.93 -44.38 -8.11
C SER A 3 -29.79 -43.05 -8.84
N TRP A 4 -28.60 -42.76 -9.38
CA TRP A 4 -28.34 -41.66 -10.29
C TRP A 4 -28.38 -42.19 -11.73
N ASP A 5 -29.56 -42.14 -12.33
CA ASP A 5 -29.72 -42.32 -13.77
C ASP A 5 -29.18 -41.07 -14.46
N ARG A 6 -27.98 -41.18 -15.04
CA ARG A 6 -27.43 -40.22 -15.99
C ARG A 6 -27.98 -40.54 -17.37
N ASP A 7 -28.85 -39.67 -17.86
CA ASP A 7 -29.28 -39.67 -19.25
C ASP A 7 -28.12 -39.19 -20.15
N PRO A 8 -27.56 -40.03 -21.07
CA PRO A 8 -26.40 -39.71 -21.88
C PRO A 8 -26.74 -38.97 -23.19
N GLY A 9 -27.91 -38.32 -23.28
CA GLY A 9 -28.47 -37.87 -24.55
C GLY A 9 -28.52 -36.34 -24.77
N LYS A 10 -28.07 -35.49 -23.86
CA LYS A 10 -28.09 -34.01 -24.06
C LYS A 10 -26.71 -33.41 -23.93
N ASN A 11 -25.85 -33.68 -24.91
CA ASN A 11 -24.78 -32.79 -25.28
C ASN A 11 -25.41 -31.59 -26.06
N GLU A 12 -26.06 -30.72 -25.38
CA GLU A 12 -26.27 -29.36 -25.88
C GLU A 12 -24.89 -28.71 -25.98
N LYS A 13 -24.35 -28.68 -27.20
CA LYS A 13 -23.27 -27.82 -27.61
C LYS A 13 -23.77 -26.37 -27.34
N VAL A 14 -23.45 -25.82 -26.17
CA VAL A 14 -23.48 -24.40 -25.96
C VAL A 14 -22.30 -23.81 -26.76
N SER A 15 -22.47 -23.82 -28.08
CA SER A 15 -21.68 -23.00 -28.97
C SER A 15 -22.36 -21.63 -28.94
N SER A 16 -22.17 -20.87 -27.89
CA SER A 16 -22.32 -19.41 -28.00
C SER A 16 -21.31 -18.99 -29.06
N PRO A 17 -21.75 -18.33 -30.15
CA PRO A 17 -20.81 -17.75 -31.08
C PRO A 17 -19.97 -16.76 -30.28
N ILE A 18 -18.68 -17.08 -30.06
CA ILE A 18 -17.69 -16.09 -29.62
C ILE A 18 -17.82 -15.01 -30.66
N HIS A 19 -18.25 -13.80 -30.26
CA HIS A 19 -18.37 -12.66 -31.17
C HIS A 19 -16.99 -12.47 -31.80
N GLY A 20 -16.93 -12.19 -33.11
CA GLY A 20 -15.67 -12.09 -33.86
C GLY A 20 -14.63 -11.22 -33.16
N ASP A 21 -15.08 -10.16 -32.50
CA ASP A 21 -14.24 -9.24 -31.74
C ASP A 21 -13.51 -9.90 -30.53
N GLU A 22 -14.15 -10.84 -29.82
CA GLU A 22 -13.53 -11.56 -28.69
C GLU A 22 -12.48 -12.56 -29.19
N ALA A 23 -12.72 -13.20 -30.32
CA ALA A 23 -11.75 -14.13 -30.91
C ALA A 23 -10.52 -13.39 -31.44
N ASP A 24 -10.71 -12.20 -32.04
CA ASP A 24 -9.63 -11.37 -32.52
C ASP A 24 -8.81 -10.77 -31.34
N ASP A 25 -9.47 -10.42 -30.25
CA ASP A 25 -8.82 -9.94 -29.04
C ASP A 25 -7.96 -11.02 -28.37
N ALA A 26 -8.51 -12.23 -28.24
CA ALA A 26 -7.76 -13.39 -27.72
C ALA A 26 -6.55 -13.73 -28.63
N ALA A 27 -6.70 -13.61 -29.94
CA ALA A 27 -5.61 -13.87 -30.89
C ALA A 27 -4.49 -12.83 -30.77
N ARG A 28 -4.82 -11.54 -30.58
CA ARG A 28 -3.85 -10.45 -30.32
C ARG A 28 -3.11 -10.68 -29.01
N TRP A 29 -3.84 -10.97 -27.92
CA TRP A 29 -3.25 -11.29 -26.64
C TRP A 29 -2.26 -12.48 -26.75
N TRP A 30 -2.68 -13.58 -27.39
CA TRP A 30 -1.84 -14.77 -27.57
C TRP A 30 -0.59 -14.49 -28.38
N ARG A 31 -0.72 -13.69 -29.47
CA ARG A 31 0.43 -13.29 -30.27
C ARG A 31 1.44 -12.47 -29.46
N ALA A 32 0.96 -11.49 -28.70
CA ALA A 32 1.82 -10.67 -27.86
C ALA A 32 2.55 -11.49 -26.80
N TYR A 33 1.82 -12.41 -26.13
CA TYR A 33 2.37 -13.35 -25.16
C TYR A 33 3.48 -14.22 -25.79
N GLN A 34 3.23 -14.82 -26.95
CA GLN A 34 4.24 -15.64 -27.63
C GLN A 34 5.50 -14.87 -28.04
N LEU A 35 5.36 -13.60 -28.40
CA LEU A 35 6.50 -12.75 -28.72
C LEU A 35 7.35 -12.46 -27.47
N ALA A 36 6.73 -12.22 -26.33
CA ALA A 36 7.41 -12.05 -25.05
C ALA A 36 8.19 -13.32 -24.66
N GLU A 37 7.52 -14.48 -24.69
CA GLU A 37 8.14 -15.79 -24.39
C GLU A 37 9.32 -16.13 -25.28
N LYS A 38 9.28 -15.72 -26.57
CA LYS A 38 10.35 -15.96 -27.54
C LYS A 38 11.42 -14.86 -27.57
N ASP A 39 11.39 -13.93 -26.63
CA ASP A 39 12.34 -12.83 -26.52
C ASP A 39 12.38 -11.91 -27.76
N ARG A 40 11.22 -11.75 -28.44
CA ARG A 40 11.09 -10.94 -29.67
C ARG A 40 10.63 -9.51 -29.34
N ALA A 41 11.42 -8.81 -28.51
CA ALA A 41 11.07 -7.48 -28.02
C ALA A 41 10.87 -6.45 -29.12
N ASP A 42 11.62 -6.51 -30.22
CA ASP A 42 11.51 -5.54 -31.31
C ASP A 42 10.15 -5.65 -32.04
N GLU A 43 9.60 -6.86 -32.16
CA GLU A 43 8.28 -7.06 -32.74
C GLU A 43 7.16 -6.60 -31.77
N LEU A 44 7.35 -6.86 -30.45
CA LEU A 44 6.47 -6.30 -29.44
C LEU A 44 6.47 -4.76 -29.47
N ARG A 45 7.63 -4.12 -29.59
CA ARG A 45 7.75 -2.67 -29.75
C ARG A 45 6.99 -2.17 -31.00
N GLY A 46 7.13 -2.88 -32.12
CA GLY A 46 6.40 -2.56 -33.35
C GLY A 46 4.89 -2.63 -33.18
N LEU A 47 4.37 -3.67 -32.54
CA LEU A 47 2.93 -3.82 -32.25
C LEU A 47 2.44 -2.78 -31.25
N ALA A 48 3.20 -2.54 -30.16
CA ALA A 48 2.88 -1.54 -29.17
C ALA A 48 2.81 -0.11 -29.77
N ALA A 49 3.76 0.22 -30.65
CA ALA A 49 3.77 1.48 -31.39
C ALA A 49 2.60 1.60 -32.39
N ALA A 50 2.13 0.48 -32.94
CA ALA A 50 0.93 0.43 -33.77
C ALA A 50 -0.39 0.53 -32.97
N GLY A 51 -0.34 0.62 -31.65
CA GLY A 51 -1.53 0.80 -30.81
C GLY A 51 -2.13 -0.51 -30.27
N ASP A 52 -1.42 -1.63 -30.34
CA ASP A 52 -1.86 -2.89 -29.75
C ASP A 52 -1.65 -2.89 -28.22
N ASP A 53 -2.74 -2.85 -27.46
CA ASP A 53 -2.74 -2.74 -26.01
C ASP A 53 -2.20 -4.01 -25.33
N HIS A 54 -2.43 -5.19 -25.93
CA HIS A 54 -1.84 -6.42 -25.43
C HIS A 54 -0.33 -6.45 -25.58
N ALA A 55 0.17 -5.97 -26.73
CA ALA A 55 1.60 -5.84 -26.97
C ALA A 55 2.23 -4.81 -26.01
N ARG A 56 1.56 -3.71 -25.69
CA ARG A 56 2.03 -2.73 -24.69
C ARG A 56 2.16 -3.38 -23.30
N ARG A 57 1.13 -4.10 -22.83
CA ARG A 57 1.18 -4.80 -21.54
C ARG A 57 2.29 -5.84 -21.50
N GLN A 58 2.40 -6.67 -22.53
CA GLN A 58 3.43 -7.72 -22.60
C GLN A 58 4.84 -7.14 -22.69
N LEU A 59 5.03 -6.07 -23.46
CA LEU A 59 6.33 -5.37 -23.56
C LEU A 59 6.71 -4.74 -22.23
N ALA A 60 5.77 -4.07 -21.57
CA ALA A 60 6.01 -3.45 -20.27
C ALA A 60 6.37 -4.50 -19.20
N SER A 61 5.67 -5.63 -19.15
CA SER A 61 5.99 -6.76 -18.27
C SER A 61 7.38 -7.32 -18.58
N TRP A 62 7.68 -7.56 -19.85
CA TRP A 62 8.98 -8.08 -20.30
C TRP A 62 10.15 -7.14 -19.94
N LEU A 63 9.97 -5.82 -20.10
CA LEU A 63 10.96 -4.82 -19.70
C LEU A 63 11.13 -4.78 -18.18
N SER A 64 10.04 -4.83 -17.45
CA SER A 64 10.04 -4.88 -15.98
C SER A 64 10.80 -6.10 -15.47
N ASP A 65 10.49 -7.31 -15.97
CA ASP A 65 11.16 -8.54 -15.55
C ASP A 65 12.67 -8.47 -15.77
N ARG A 66 13.11 -7.82 -16.85
CA ARG A 66 14.52 -7.62 -17.15
C ARG A 66 15.17 -6.46 -16.41
N ALA A 67 14.38 -5.55 -15.87
CA ALA A 67 14.87 -4.50 -14.98
C ALA A 67 15.27 -5.07 -13.62
N TYR A 68 14.60 -6.12 -13.15
CA TYR A 68 14.88 -6.77 -11.87
C TYR A 68 15.96 -7.86 -12.00
N THR A 69 17.16 -7.48 -12.43
CA THR A 69 18.32 -8.39 -12.47
C THR A 69 19.17 -8.21 -11.21
N GLY A 70 18.83 -8.93 -10.13
CA GLY A 70 19.51 -8.83 -8.84
C GLY A 70 18.69 -8.14 -7.76
N SER A 71 19.34 -7.45 -6.82
CA SER A 71 18.70 -6.82 -5.67
C SER A 71 18.11 -5.43 -5.92
N MET A 72 18.48 -4.79 -7.05
CA MET A 72 17.99 -3.46 -7.41
C MET A 72 17.49 -3.46 -8.85
N ALA A 73 16.41 -2.70 -9.08
CA ALA A 73 15.88 -2.48 -10.41
C ALA A 73 16.82 -1.61 -11.26
N ASP A 74 16.93 -1.93 -12.56
CA ASP A 74 17.61 -1.08 -13.54
C ASP A 74 16.67 0.08 -13.92
N PRO A 75 16.95 1.34 -13.49
CA PRO A 75 16.03 2.45 -13.68
C PRO A 75 15.85 2.82 -15.17
N THR A 76 16.81 2.49 -16.03
CA THR A 76 16.71 2.77 -17.47
C THR A 76 15.66 1.88 -18.13
N LYS A 77 15.65 0.59 -17.78
CA LYS A 77 14.66 -0.37 -18.30
C LYS A 77 13.28 -0.14 -17.73
N LEU A 78 13.20 0.21 -16.45
CA LEU A 78 11.93 0.64 -15.85
C LEU A 78 11.42 1.94 -16.48
N GLY A 79 12.30 2.87 -16.80
CA GLY A 79 11.95 4.09 -17.53
C GLY A 79 11.30 3.80 -18.89
N GLU A 80 11.82 2.84 -19.66
CA GLU A 80 11.20 2.39 -20.92
C GLU A 80 9.83 1.73 -20.65
N ALA A 81 9.72 0.87 -19.65
CA ALA A 81 8.45 0.23 -19.27
C ALA A 81 7.38 1.25 -18.87
N ILE A 82 7.75 2.30 -18.13
CA ILE A 82 6.89 3.42 -17.74
C ILE A 82 6.32 4.10 -18.98
N GLU A 83 7.16 4.45 -19.97
CA GLU A 83 6.69 5.15 -21.17
C GLU A 83 5.79 4.26 -22.04
N VAL A 84 6.04 2.96 -22.08
CA VAL A 84 5.21 1.99 -22.82
C VAL A 84 3.83 1.81 -22.18
N ILE A 85 3.74 1.74 -20.85
CA ILE A 85 2.48 1.47 -20.14
C ILE A 85 1.63 2.72 -19.92
N ARG A 86 2.24 3.91 -19.91
CA ARG A 86 1.59 5.20 -19.64
C ARG A 86 0.31 5.43 -20.45
N PRO A 87 0.27 5.20 -21.79
CA PRO A 87 -0.95 5.41 -22.57
C PRO A 87 -2.14 4.55 -22.14
N LEU A 88 -1.90 3.34 -21.64
CA LEU A 88 -2.94 2.47 -21.11
C LEU A 88 -3.47 2.98 -19.77
N ALA A 89 -2.56 3.38 -18.88
CA ALA A 89 -2.93 3.99 -17.61
C ALA A 89 -3.73 5.28 -17.81
N ASP A 90 -3.31 6.13 -18.77
CA ASP A 90 -4.01 7.38 -19.11
C ASP A 90 -5.39 7.13 -19.77
N ALA A 91 -5.59 5.96 -20.38
CA ALA A 91 -6.88 5.51 -20.89
C ALA A 91 -7.80 4.90 -19.82
N GLY A 92 -7.32 4.79 -18.55
CA GLY A 92 -8.10 4.29 -17.43
C GLY A 92 -7.97 2.77 -17.19
N ASP A 93 -6.95 2.12 -17.73
CA ASP A 93 -6.64 0.72 -17.39
C ASP A 93 -6.06 0.63 -15.97
N ASP A 94 -6.83 0.07 -15.05
CA ASP A 94 -6.49 0.01 -13.62
C ASP A 94 -5.21 -0.80 -13.35
N VAL A 95 -4.96 -1.87 -14.11
CA VAL A 95 -3.75 -2.70 -13.96
C VAL A 95 -2.53 -1.94 -14.46
N ALA A 96 -2.66 -1.22 -15.59
CA ALA A 96 -1.59 -0.37 -16.10
C ALA A 96 -1.28 0.78 -15.14
N GLU A 97 -2.30 1.37 -14.51
CA GLU A 97 -2.13 2.42 -13.50
C GLU A 97 -1.41 1.91 -12.24
N LEU A 98 -1.75 0.71 -11.76
CA LEU A 98 -1.06 0.06 -10.66
C LEU A 98 0.43 -0.14 -10.95
N TRP A 99 0.77 -0.67 -12.13
CA TRP A 99 2.17 -0.89 -12.52
C TRP A 99 2.91 0.43 -12.67
N LEU A 100 2.27 1.40 -13.33
CA LEU A 100 2.86 2.71 -13.54
C LEU A 100 3.18 3.42 -12.20
N ALA A 101 2.23 3.46 -11.26
CA ALA A 101 2.45 4.07 -9.95
C ALA A 101 3.62 3.41 -9.20
N ARG A 102 3.67 2.07 -9.20
CA ARG A 102 4.74 1.32 -8.57
C ARG A 102 6.11 1.60 -9.19
N TRP A 103 6.22 1.56 -10.53
CA TRP A 103 7.49 1.81 -11.21
C TRP A 103 7.95 3.26 -11.10
N LEU A 104 7.00 4.21 -11.07
CA LEU A 104 7.32 5.62 -10.78
C LEU A 104 7.93 5.76 -9.38
N ALA A 105 7.38 5.04 -8.38
CA ALA A 105 7.94 5.04 -7.04
C ALA A 105 9.34 4.40 -6.99
N GLU A 106 9.56 3.30 -7.71
CA GLU A 106 10.86 2.64 -7.76
C GLU A 106 11.92 3.43 -8.54
N CYS A 107 11.49 4.28 -9.49
CA CYS A 107 12.36 5.20 -10.23
C CYS A 107 12.48 6.59 -9.56
N ASP A 108 11.95 6.75 -8.35
CA ASP A 108 12.03 8.00 -7.58
C ASP A 108 11.36 9.20 -8.27
N ARG A 109 10.33 8.94 -9.09
CA ARG A 109 9.62 9.97 -9.87
C ARG A 109 8.48 10.59 -9.07
N ILE A 110 8.84 11.34 -8.02
CA ILE A 110 7.89 11.97 -7.07
C ILE A 110 6.90 12.87 -7.79
N GLU A 111 7.36 13.72 -8.72
CA GLU A 111 6.49 14.70 -9.40
C GLU A 111 5.41 14.02 -10.24
N ASP A 112 5.76 12.94 -10.95
CA ASP A 112 4.79 12.17 -11.73
C ASP A 112 3.73 11.52 -10.83
N LEU A 113 4.14 11.01 -9.65
CA LEU A 113 3.21 10.47 -8.67
C LEU A 113 2.31 11.54 -8.07
N ARG A 114 2.85 12.75 -7.78
CA ARG A 114 2.04 13.90 -7.31
C ARG A 114 0.98 14.26 -8.33
N GLU A 115 1.37 14.40 -9.60
CA GLU A 115 0.44 14.73 -10.68
C GLU A 115 -0.67 13.69 -10.81
N ARG A 116 -0.33 12.39 -10.79
CA ARG A 116 -1.31 11.30 -10.89
C ARG A 116 -2.23 11.22 -9.67
N ALA A 117 -1.68 11.34 -8.47
CA ALA A 117 -2.47 11.40 -7.24
C ALA A 117 -3.44 12.59 -7.26
N GLY A 118 -2.98 13.77 -7.72
CA GLY A 118 -3.81 14.97 -7.91
C GLY A 118 -4.92 14.81 -8.95
N ARG A 119 -4.75 13.91 -9.94
CA ARG A 119 -5.78 13.53 -10.92
C ARG A 119 -6.75 12.45 -10.40
N GLY A 120 -6.56 11.97 -9.17
CA GLY A 120 -7.42 10.99 -8.52
C GLY A 120 -6.97 9.54 -8.67
N SER A 121 -5.75 9.28 -9.12
CA SER A 121 -5.19 7.92 -9.13
C SER A 121 -5.00 7.42 -7.70
N HIS A 122 -5.76 6.39 -7.32
CA HIS A 122 -5.66 5.78 -5.99
C HIS A 122 -4.36 4.99 -5.81
N HIS A 123 -3.81 4.43 -6.90
CA HIS A 123 -2.52 3.74 -6.86
C HIS A 123 -1.38 4.72 -6.61
N ALA A 124 -1.36 5.87 -7.30
CA ALA A 124 -0.37 6.91 -7.05
C ALA A 124 -0.52 7.54 -5.66
N ALA A 125 -1.75 7.77 -5.20
CA ALA A 125 -2.03 8.27 -3.85
C ALA A 125 -1.52 7.32 -2.76
N ARG A 126 -1.51 6.02 -3.01
CA ARG A 126 -0.98 4.98 -2.10
C ARG A 126 0.54 4.92 -2.08
N GLU A 127 1.21 5.04 -3.25
CA GLU A 127 2.68 4.91 -3.35
C GLU A 127 3.41 6.20 -2.94
N LEU A 128 2.82 7.36 -3.22
CA LEU A 128 3.44 8.67 -2.97
C LEU A 128 3.85 8.91 -1.51
N PRO A 129 3.01 8.62 -0.49
CA PRO A 129 3.39 8.84 0.91
C PRO A 129 4.66 8.11 1.34
N ARG A 130 4.85 6.86 0.89
CA ARG A 130 6.06 6.10 1.16
C ARG A 130 7.29 6.79 0.59
N LEU A 131 7.21 7.24 -0.65
CA LEU A 131 8.32 7.93 -1.32
C LEU A 131 8.63 9.28 -0.66
N LEU A 132 7.60 10.04 -0.27
CA LEU A 132 7.77 11.28 0.52
C LEU A 132 8.49 11.00 1.85
N ALA A 133 8.12 9.92 2.53
CA ALA A 133 8.77 9.49 3.76
C ALA A 133 10.24 9.11 3.52
N ASP A 134 10.54 8.40 2.43
CA ASP A 134 11.91 7.99 2.09
C ASP A 134 12.81 9.20 1.78
N HIS A 135 12.24 10.27 1.22
CA HIS A 135 12.92 11.56 0.97
C HIS A 135 12.84 12.56 2.13
N ASP A 136 12.33 12.15 3.28
CA ASP A 136 12.21 13.01 4.46
C ASP A 136 11.29 14.24 4.29
N LEU A 137 10.34 14.17 3.37
CA LEU A 137 9.38 15.24 3.09
C LEU A 137 8.20 15.18 4.08
N LEU A 138 8.51 15.24 5.38
CA LEU A 138 7.53 15.06 6.45
C LEU A 138 6.48 16.17 6.49
N ASP A 139 6.83 17.39 6.10
CA ASP A 139 5.90 18.52 6.07
C ASP A 139 4.80 18.28 5.02
N GLU A 140 5.16 17.78 3.84
CA GLU A 140 4.16 17.42 2.82
C GLU A 140 3.25 16.28 3.29
N LEU A 141 3.79 15.29 4.02
CA LEU A 141 2.96 14.25 4.63
C LEU A 141 1.97 14.83 5.65
N ARG A 142 2.41 15.79 6.49
CA ARG A 142 1.51 16.49 7.44
C ARG A 142 0.42 17.27 6.71
N ASP A 143 0.78 17.99 5.65
CA ASP A 143 -0.18 18.75 4.84
C ASP A 143 -1.23 17.83 4.22
N ARG A 144 -0.85 16.67 3.69
CA ARG A 144 -1.78 15.67 3.12
C ARG A 144 -2.72 15.11 4.19
N VAL A 145 -2.21 14.77 5.36
CA VAL A 145 -3.05 14.31 6.49
C VAL A 145 -4.05 15.40 6.89
N SER A 146 -3.59 16.63 7.01
CA SER A 146 -4.44 17.76 7.48
C SER A 146 -5.48 18.18 6.44
N ALA A 147 -5.14 18.17 5.14
CA ALA A 147 -6.01 18.63 4.07
C ALA A 147 -7.07 17.62 3.65
N SER A 148 -6.73 16.34 3.61
CA SER A 148 -7.58 15.28 3.05
C SER A 148 -7.84 14.09 3.96
N GLY A 149 -7.21 14.03 5.15
CA GLY A 149 -7.26 12.85 5.99
C GLY A 149 -6.61 11.62 5.36
N ASP A 150 -5.60 11.82 4.50
CA ASP A 150 -4.93 10.75 3.75
C ASP A 150 -4.36 9.69 4.71
N GLU A 151 -5.02 8.52 4.74
CA GLU A 151 -4.65 7.41 5.64
C GLU A 151 -3.26 6.83 5.34
N TYR A 152 -2.85 6.83 4.07
CA TYR A 152 -1.52 6.34 3.67
C TYR A 152 -0.44 7.31 4.15
N ALA A 153 -0.67 8.62 4.01
CA ALA A 153 0.21 9.64 4.53
C ALA A 153 0.30 9.60 6.06
N LEU A 154 -0.82 9.39 6.74
CA LEU A 154 -0.87 9.26 8.20
C LEU A 154 -0.03 8.09 8.70
N ARG A 155 -0.16 6.92 8.07
CA ARG A 155 0.63 5.72 8.41
C ARG A 155 2.12 5.94 8.22
N GLU A 156 2.52 6.49 7.08
CA GLU A 156 3.93 6.72 6.78
C GLU A 156 4.53 7.80 7.67
N LEU A 157 3.79 8.88 7.95
CA LEU A 157 4.21 9.92 8.90
C LEU A 157 4.42 9.32 10.29
N ALA A 158 3.44 8.58 10.81
CA ALA A 158 3.55 7.96 12.12
C ALA A 158 4.73 6.99 12.19
N ARG A 159 4.93 6.16 11.17
CA ARG A 159 6.07 5.24 11.06
C ARG A 159 7.40 5.97 11.15
N ARG A 160 7.57 7.05 10.37
CA ARG A 160 8.82 7.85 10.38
C ARG A 160 9.06 8.57 11.69
N LEU A 161 8.03 9.14 12.31
CA LEU A 161 8.16 9.76 13.63
C LEU A 161 8.60 8.76 14.70
N ILE A 162 8.11 7.51 14.62
CA ILE A 162 8.51 6.44 15.52
C ILE A 162 9.96 6.00 15.27
N GLU A 163 10.33 5.74 14.02
CA GLU A 163 11.70 5.32 13.64
C GLU A 163 12.77 6.34 14.03
N ARG A 164 12.39 7.62 14.07
CA ARG A 164 13.27 8.72 14.47
C ARG A 164 13.17 9.10 15.94
N ASP A 165 12.36 8.39 16.71
CA ASP A 165 12.08 8.65 18.13
C ASP A 165 11.59 10.10 18.41
N MET A 166 10.84 10.70 17.44
CA MET A 166 10.29 12.06 17.48
C MET A 166 9.01 12.08 18.34
N ALA A 167 9.21 11.99 19.65
CA ALA A 167 8.12 11.76 20.60
C ALA A 167 7.14 12.95 20.71
N THR A 168 7.62 14.17 20.54
CA THR A 168 6.78 15.38 20.64
C THR A 168 5.80 15.43 19.48
N GLU A 169 6.31 15.31 18.27
CA GLU A 169 5.53 15.35 17.03
C GLU A 169 4.57 14.14 16.94
N LEU A 170 5.02 12.97 17.41
CA LEU A 170 4.16 11.79 17.48
C LEU A 170 3.00 12.02 18.47
N ARG A 171 3.24 12.68 19.60
CA ARG A 171 2.20 13.05 20.56
C ARG A 171 1.20 14.04 19.97
N GLU A 172 1.68 15.09 19.32
CA GLU A 172 0.85 16.07 18.63
C GLU A 172 -0.03 15.40 17.56
N LEU A 173 0.54 14.46 16.80
CA LEU A 173 -0.21 13.68 15.81
C LEU A 173 -1.34 12.89 16.46
N PHE A 174 -1.11 12.19 17.58
CA PHE A 174 -2.14 11.47 18.31
C PHE A 174 -3.21 12.39 18.92
N GLU A 175 -2.83 13.56 19.42
CA GLU A 175 -3.74 14.51 20.05
C GLU A 175 -4.69 15.16 19.03
N SER A 176 -4.20 15.40 17.81
CA SER A 176 -4.99 15.95 16.70
C SER A 176 -5.85 14.90 15.97
N ALA A 177 -5.51 13.62 16.07
CA ALA A 177 -6.18 12.52 15.38
C ALA A 177 -7.51 12.15 16.04
N ASP A 178 -8.50 11.74 15.24
CA ASP A 178 -9.73 11.10 15.70
C ASP A 178 -9.47 9.64 16.14
N ASP A 179 -10.51 8.95 16.59
CA ASP A 179 -10.35 7.59 17.15
C ASP A 179 -9.97 6.56 16.09
N ASP A 180 -10.47 6.68 14.84
CA ASP A 180 -10.14 5.79 13.73
C ASP A 180 -8.68 6.04 13.27
N GLN A 181 -8.27 7.27 13.17
CA GLN A 181 -6.90 7.66 12.86
C GLN A 181 -5.92 7.20 13.95
N ARG A 182 -6.28 7.33 15.23
CA ARG A 182 -5.45 6.80 16.34
C ARG A 182 -5.29 5.29 16.25
N GLN A 183 -6.37 4.57 15.95
CA GLN A 183 -6.27 3.13 15.75
C GLN A 183 -5.39 2.78 14.55
N LEU A 184 -5.51 3.51 13.45
CA LEU A 184 -4.68 3.35 12.26
C LEU A 184 -3.18 3.56 12.57
N ILE A 185 -2.83 4.59 13.35
CA ILE A 185 -1.46 4.83 13.81
C ILE A 185 -0.97 3.65 14.65
N LEU A 186 -1.78 3.17 15.61
CA LEU A 186 -1.41 2.04 16.47
C LEU A 186 -1.21 0.74 15.68
N ASP A 187 -2.05 0.48 14.67
CA ASP A 187 -1.99 -0.71 13.82
C ASP A 187 -0.79 -0.67 12.86
N SER A 188 -0.38 0.53 12.44
CA SER A 188 0.80 0.71 11.57
C SER A 188 2.12 0.50 12.31
N THR A 189 2.10 0.51 13.65
CA THR A 189 3.29 0.29 14.48
C THR A 189 3.62 -1.19 14.62
N VAL A 190 4.10 -1.81 13.57
CA VAL A 190 4.59 -3.19 13.61
C VAL A 190 5.91 -3.23 14.38
N GLY A 191 5.83 -3.72 15.63
CA GLY A 191 7.01 -4.02 16.42
C GLY A 191 7.68 -2.80 17.04
N ALA A 192 7.07 -2.24 18.11
CA ALA A 192 7.77 -1.27 18.94
C ALA A 192 9.16 -1.81 19.34
N SER A 193 10.21 -1.17 18.86
CA SER A 193 11.59 -1.55 19.19
C SER A 193 12.06 -0.86 20.47
N PRO A 194 12.85 -1.53 21.31
CA PRO A 194 13.49 -0.90 22.47
C PRO A 194 14.47 0.21 22.08
N GLU A 195 14.83 0.33 20.78
CA GLU A 195 15.69 1.39 20.23
C GLU A 195 15.01 2.75 20.17
N TRP A 196 13.66 2.83 20.29
CA TRP A 196 12.87 4.06 20.24
C TRP A 196 12.19 4.37 21.57
N PRO A 197 12.96 4.68 22.65
CA PRO A 197 12.43 4.75 24.01
C PRO A 197 11.38 5.83 24.24
N HIS A 198 11.47 6.97 23.55
CA HIS A 198 10.54 8.07 23.70
C HIS A 198 9.24 7.80 22.91
N ALA A 199 9.33 7.35 21.67
CA ALA A 199 8.19 6.96 20.86
C ALA A 199 7.43 5.78 21.50
N VAL A 200 8.13 4.75 22.01
CA VAL A 200 7.52 3.64 22.76
C VAL A 200 6.71 4.13 23.97
N ARG A 201 7.19 5.18 24.65
CA ARG A 201 6.46 5.77 25.78
C ARG A 201 5.16 6.46 25.31
N VAL A 202 5.22 7.25 24.24
CA VAL A 202 4.03 7.86 23.64
C VAL A 202 3.02 6.81 23.23
N LEU A 203 3.44 5.81 22.44
CA LEU A 203 2.58 4.71 22.01
C LEU A 203 1.91 3.97 23.17
N ALA A 204 2.65 3.73 24.26
CA ALA A 204 2.11 3.08 25.46
C ALA A 204 1.05 3.95 26.16
N ASP A 205 1.26 5.28 26.21
CA ASP A 205 0.33 6.24 26.81
C ASP A 205 -1.00 6.26 26.00
N PHE A 206 -0.93 6.13 24.67
CA PHE A 206 -2.09 6.04 23.78
C PHE A 206 -2.66 4.61 23.58
N GLY A 207 -2.14 3.61 24.27
CA GLY A 207 -2.79 2.31 24.38
C GLY A 207 -2.11 1.15 23.67
N HIS A 208 -1.02 1.35 22.94
CA HIS A 208 -0.34 0.28 22.21
C HIS A 208 0.13 -0.85 23.15
N LYS A 209 -0.43 -2.06 22.96
CA LYS A 209 -0.20 -3.20 23.87
C LYS A 209 1.26 -3.66 23.92
N GLY A 210 1.92 -3.68 22.76
CA GLY A 210 3.35 -4.05 22.64
C GLY A 210 4.25 -3.09 23.41
N SER A 211 4.06 -1.78 23.20
CA SER A 211 4.81 -0.72 23.89
C SER A 211 4.59 -0.74 25.40
N ARG A 212 3.36 -1.02 25.87
CA ARG A 212 3.07 -1.20 27.29
C ARG A 212 3.85 -2.36 27.90
N ARG A 213 3.92 -3.51 27.19
CA ARG A 213 4.70 -4.67 27.66
C ARG A 213 6.20 -4.38 27.73
N LEU A 214 6.76 -3.71 26.71
CA LEU A 214 8.17 -3.32 26.67
C LEU A 214 8.52 -2.39 27.84
N LEU A 215 7.70 -1.35 28.08
CA LEU A 215 7.92 -0.44 29.19
C LEU A 215 7.78 -1.13 30.56
N ALA A 216 6.79 -2.00 30.70
CA ALA A 216 6.61 -2.78 31.94
C ALA A 216 7.82 -3.67 32.23
N GLY A 217 8.34 -4.38 31.21
CA GLY A 217 9.55 -5.19 31.34
C GLY A 217 10.78 -4.38 31.73
N ARG A 218 10.97 -3.21 31.09
CA ARG A 218 12.08 -2.30 31.41
C ARG A 218 12.00 -1.75 32.82
N HIS A 219 10.85 -1.24 33.25
CA HIS A 219 10.66 -0.72 34.61
C HIS A 219 10.81 -1.81 35.68
N ALA A 220 10.37 -3.04 35.39
CA ALA A 220 10.58 -4.18 36.29
C ALA A 220 12.08 -4.52 36.42
N GLY A 221 12.82 -4.51 35.31
CA GLY A 221 14.27 -4.75 35.32
C GLY A 221 15.08 -3.64 36.05
N GLU A 222 14.60 -2.40 36.00
CA GLU A 222 15.18 -1.25 36.68
C GLU A 222 14.70 -1.09 38.15
N GLY A 223 13.82 -1.97 38.65
CA GLY A 223 13.24 -1.87 39.98
C GLY A 223 12.27 -0.71 40.22
N ARG A 224 11.77 -0.09 39.14
CA ARG A 224 10.91 1.11 39.19
C ARG A 224 9.43 0.75 39.36
N VAL A 225 9.11 0.09 40.48
CA VAL A 225 7.77 -0.44 40.75
C VAL A 225 6.71 0.67 40.89
N ASP A 226 7.08 1.84 41.41
CA ASP A 226 6.15 2.96 41.60
C ASP A 226 5.71 3.58 40.27
N GLU A 227 6.58 3.64 39.26
CA GLU A 227 6.24 4.09 37.91
C GLU A 227 5.23 3.11 37.25
N LEU A 228 5.39 1.82 37.47
CA LEU A 228 4.43 0.80 37.02
C LEU A 228 3.04 0.99 37.65
N ARG A 229 2.99 1.25 38.98
CA ARG A 229 1.72 1.50 39.69
C ARG A 229 1.05 2.78 39.18
N HIS A 230 1.81 3.85 39.01
CA HIS A 230 1.29 5.14 38.52
C HIS A 230 0.71 5.03 37.10
N ARG A 231 1.35 4.29 36.19
CA ARG A 231 0.88 4.04 34.83
C ARG A 231 -0.35 3.12 34.80
N ALA A 232 -0.40 2.10 35.63
CA ALA A 232 -1.59 1.26 35.75
C ALA A 232 -2.83 2.07 36.16
N ALA A 233 -2.66 3.01 37.09
CA ALA A 233 -3.76 3.92 37.49
C ALA A 233 -4.23 4.85 36.38
N ARG A 234 -3.32 5.39 35.55
CA ARG A 234 -3.67 6.25 34.41
C ARG A 234 -4.46 5.51 33.32
N VAL A 235 -4.08 4.27 33.04
CA VAL A 235 -4.76 3.43 32.03
C VAL A 235 -6.22 3.17 32.41
N THR A 236 -6.48 2.97 33.71
CA THR A 236 -7.84 2.77 34.21
C THR A 236 -8.70 4.01 33.99
N ILE A 237 -8.14 5.20 34.20
CA ILE A 237 -8.84 6.48 34.00
C ILE A 237 -9.15 6.73 32.50
N TYR A 238 -8.23 6.37 31.60
CA TYR A 238 -8.42 6.56 30.15
C TYR A 238 -9.49 5.63 29.59
N ASN A 239 -9.49 4.36 29.99
CA ASN A 239 -10.51 3.39 29.58
C ASN A 239 -11.90 3.74 30.13
N CYS A 240 -12.00 4.38 31.31
CA CYS A 240 -13.28 4.86 31.85
C CYS A 240 -13.83 6.09 31.09
N ARG A 241 -12.99 6.86 30.40
CA ARG A 241 -13.45 8.01 29.58
C ARG A 241 -13.94 7.60 28.18
N LEU A 242 -13.43 6.47 27.64
CA LEU A 242 -13.79 5.96 26.31
C LEU A 242 -15.01 5.03 26.32
N SER A 243 -15.54 4.67 27.49
CA SER A 243 -16.76 3.89 27.62
C SER A 243 -17.75 4.62 28.55
N PRO A 244 -18.56 5.57 28.05
CA PRO A 244 -19.70 6.08 28.82
C PRO A 244 -20.80 5.04 28.76
N THR A 245 -20.64 3.91 29.45
CA THR A 245 -21.75 3.04 29.79
C THR A 245 -22.52 3.75 30.89
N THR A 246 -23.63 4.36 30.50
CA THR A 246 -24.67 4.86 31.40
C THR A 246 -25.15 3.70 32.28
N ILE A 247 -24.62 3.64 33.49
CA ILE A 247 -25.23 2.77 34.54
C ILE A 247 -26.47 3.50 35.00
N THR A 248 -27.63 3.12 34.45
CA THR A 248 -28.94 3.45 35.04
C THR A 248 -29.07 2.57 36.25
N VAL A 249 -28.96 3.14 37.43
CA VAL A 249 -29.33 2.50 38.68
C VAL A 249 -30.84 2.77 38.85
N GLU A 250 -31.67 1.72 38.72
CA GLU A 250 -33.04 1.70 39.26
C GLU A 250 -33.02 1.39 40.77
#